data_d05bc4ffc2cc2b850a9f5a9982556c3b
#
_entry.id   d05bc4ffc2cc2b850a9f5a9982556c3b
#
_cell.length_a   1.000
_cell.length_b   1.000
_cell.length_c   1.000
_cell.angle_alpha   90.00
_cell.angle_beta   90.00
_cell.angle_gamma   90.00
#
_symmetry.space_group_name_H-M   'P 1'
#
loop_
_entity.id
_entity.type
_entity.pdbx_description
1 polymer ?
#
loop_
_entity_poly.entity_id
_entity_poly.type
_entity_poly.pdbx_seq_one_letter_code
_entity_poly.pdbx_strand_id
1 'polypeptide(L)'
;MVILFDRFNIPDDVFEIIFSTSQQKIVAKELIKYMIENGGEVSKSVMSMFATQLHDNKYEAILDVAPYKGKKVKLGYNKRQFYDRIHTPMKAMGLIDYDLYKKTYKVSARFTNDLMKIGLMWKNEMRRLGYAI
;
A
#
# COMPACT_ATOMS: atom_id res chain seq x y z
N MET A 1 -13.27 -12.93 11.91
CA MET A 1 -13.13 -12.27 10.65
C MET A 1 -12.39 -13.16 9.68
N VAL A 2 -12.72 -13.02 8.51
CA VAL A 2 -12.15 -13.79 7.41
C VAL A 2 -11.41 -12.85 6.47
N ILE A 3 -10.77 -13.42 5.49
CA ILE A 3 -10.12 -12.67 4.42
C ILE A 3 -11.17 -11.88 3.64
N LEU A 4 -10.84 -10.65 3.21
CA LEU A 4 -11.77 -9.71 2.57
C LEU A 4 -12.15 -10.06 1.13
N PHE A 5 -11.65 -11.15 0.60
CA PHE A 5 -11.97 -11.63 -0.74
C PHE A 5 -12.27 -13.12 -0.69
N ASP A 6 -12.97 -13.63 -1.69
CA ASP A 6 -13.14 -15.06 -1.87
C ASP A 6 -12.44 -15.51 -3.16
N ARG A 7 -12.41 -16.83 -3.36
CA ARG A 7 -11.73 -17.44 -4.50
C ARG A 7 -12.28 -16.94 -5.86
N PHE A 8 -13.55 -16.60 -5.92
CA PHE A 8 -14.23 -16.23 -7.17
C PHE A 8 -14.18 -14.73 -7.44
N ASN A 9 -13.83 -13.93 -6.44
CA ASN A 9 -13.85 -12.47 -6.49
C ASN A 9 -12.51 -11.86 -6.09
N ILE A 10 -11.40 -12.56 -6.32
CA ILE A 10 -10.08 -12.02 -6.04
C ILE A 10 -9.83 -10.84 -7.00
N PRO A 11 -9.67 -9.61 -6.49
CA PRO A 11 -9.36 -8.48 -7.35
C PRO A 11 -8.01 -8.64 -8.05
N ASP A 12 -7.89 -8.09 -9.25
CA ASP A 12 -6.62 -8.07 -9.97
C ASP A 12 -5.63 -7.05 -9.40
N ASP A 13 -6.13 -6.08 -8.65
CA ASP A 13 -5.34 -5.01 -8.08
C ASP A 13 -5.14 -5.25 -6.58
N VAL A 14 -3.89 -5.39 -6.14
CA VAL A 14 -3.56 -5.63 -4.74
C VAL A 14 -4.09 -4.50 -3.83
N PHE A 15 -4.15 -3.27 -4.32
CA PHE A 15 -4.68 -2.15 -3.53
C PHE A 15 -6.18 -2.29 -3.25
N GLU A 16 -6.92 -2.98 -4.11
CA GLU A 16 -8.33 -3.29 -3.85
C GLU A 16 -8.52 -4.31 -2.74
N ILE A 17 -7.52 -5.18 -2.54
CA ILE A 17 -7.53 -6.14 -1.43
C ILE A 17 -7.23 -5.45 -0.12
N ILE A 18 -6.32 -4.46 -0.14
CA ILE A 18 -5.81 -3.82 1.07
C ILE A 18 -6.71 -2.68 1.54
N PHE A 19 -7.20 -1.87 0.60
CA PHE A 19 -7.94 -0.63 0.93
C PHE A 19 -9.42 -0.73 0.57
N SER A 20 -10.26 -0.23 1.46
CA SER A 20 -11.72 -0.34 1.33
C SER A 20 -12.35 0.72 0.44
N THR A 21 -11.71 1.88 0.23
CA THR A 21 -12.26 2.96 -0.58
C THR A 21 -11.40 3.24 -1.80
N SER A 22 -12.05 3.71 -2.88
CA SER A 22 -11.34 4.10 -4.11
C SER A 22 -10.34 5.22 -3.84
N GLN A 23 -10.68 6.17 -2.99
CA GLN A 23 -9.80 7.28 -2.64
C GLN A 23 -8.54 6.80 -1.94
N GLN A 24 -8.66 5.91 -0.95
CA GLN A 24 -7.52 5.33 -0.25
C GLN A 24 -6.61 4.58 -1.21
N LYS A 25 -7.21 3.79 -2.09
CA LYS A 25 -6.49 3.02 -3.11
C LYS A 25 -5.67 3.94 -4.03
N ILE A 26 -6.28 5.01 -4.52
CA ILE A 26 -5.61 5.97 -5.40
C ILE A 26 -4.43 6.64 -4.68
N VAL A 27 -4.65 7.11 -3.46
CA VAL A 27 -3.60 7.77 -2.67
C VAL A 27 -2.45 6.81 -2.36
N ALA A 28 -2.75 5.56 -2.01
CA ALA A 28 -1.73 4.54 -1.75
C ALA A 28 -0.88 4.26 -2.99
N LYS A 29 -1.51 4.12 -4.16
CA LYS A 29 -0.79 3.94 -5.42
C LYS A 29 0.12 5.12 -5.73
N GLU A 30 -0.38 6.33 -5.55
CA GLU A 30 0.39 7.54 -5.79
C GLU A 30 1.57 7.66 -4.82
N LEU A 31 1.41 7.25 -3.57
CA LEU A 31 2.51 7.19 -2.62
C LEU A 31 3.63 6.27 -3.12
N ILE A 32 3.28 5.07 -3.55
CA ILE A 32 4.28 4.12 -4.04
C ILE A 32 4.96 4.65 -5.31
N LYS A 33 4.21 5.21 -6.25
CA LYS A 33 4.79 5.84 -7.44
C LYS A 33 5.76 6.94 -7.07
N TYR A 34 5.37 7.81 -6.16
CA TYR A 34 6.21 8.91 -5.68
C TYR A 34 7.51 8.38 -5.06
N MET A 35 7.42 7.35 -4.22
CA MET A 35 8.61 6.74 -3.62
C MET A 35 9.53 6.13 -4.68
N ILE A 36 8.98 5.42 -5.65
CA ILE A 36 9.75 4.79 -6.72
C ILE A 36 10.45 5.86 -7.58
N GLU A 37 9.75 6.94 -7.91
CA GLU A 37 10.32 8.08 -8.66
C GLU A 37 11.47 8.75 -7.90
N ASN A 38 11.51 8.61 -6.58
CA ASN A 38 12.58 9.12 -5.73
C ASN A 38 13.58 8.04 -5.29
N GLY A 39 13.70 6.98 -6.06
CA GLY A 39 14.69 5.91 -5.83
C GLY A 39 14.23 4.79 -4.90
N GLY A 40 12.96 4.75 -4.55
CA GLY A 40 12.38 3.70 -3.69
C GLY A 40 12.56 3.94 -2.20
N GLU A 41 13.22 5.03 -1.81
CA GLU A 41 13.46 5.39 -0.41
C GLU A 41 13.33 6.89 -0.26
N VAL A 42 12.55 7.34 0.70
CA VAL A 42 12.33 8.78 0.96
C VAL A 42 12.52 9.07 2.44
N SER A 43 13.03 10.25 2.75
CA SER A 43 13.19 10.69 4.12
C SER A 43 11.84 10.94 4.79
N LYS A 44 11.84 10.96 6.11
CA LYS A 44 10.67 11.34 6.90
C LYS A 44 10.15 12.72 6.51
N SER A 45 11.05 13.66 6.22
CA SER A 45 10.69 15.01 5.77
C SER A 45 9.99 15.00 4.42
N VAL A 46 10.49 14.22 3.47
CA VAL A 46 9.90 14.09 2.13
C VAL A 46 8.51 13.43 2.23
N MET A 47 8.37 12.41 3.07
CA MET A 47 7.06 11.80 3.33
C MET A 47 6.07 12.83 3.88
N SER A 48 6.50 13.66 4.82
CA SER A 48 5.66 14.72 5.38
C SER A 48 5.29 15.77 4.32
N MET A 49 6.19 16.10 3.41
CA MET A 49 5.90 17.00 2.28
C MET A 49 4.83 16.42 1.36
N PHE A 50 4.91 15.14 1.05
CA PHE A 50 3.89 14.44 0.26
C PHE A 50 2.53 14.54 0.93
N ALA A 51 2.46 14.23 2.23
CA ALA A 51 1.23 14.31 3.00
C ALA A 51 0.66 15.72 3.05
N THR A 52 1.51 16.74 3.17
CA THR A 52 1.10 18.14 3.18
C THR A 52 0.56 18.58 1.81
N GLN A 53 1.19 18.15 0.73
CA GLN A 53 0.68 18.46 -0.61
C GLN A 53 -0.69 17.84 -0.86
N LEU A 54 -0.93 16.63 -0.36
CA LEU A 54 -2.26 16.01 -0.41
C LEU A 54 -3.27 16.83 0.40
N HIS A 55 -2.90 17.21 1.62
CA HIS A 55 -3.78 17.97 2.51
C HIS A 55 -4.17 19.32 1.91
N ASP A 56 -3.23 20.00 1.26
CA ASP A 56 -3.42 21.31 0.64
C ASP A 56 -4.02 21.22 -0.77
N ASN A 57 -4.34 20.03 -1.25
CA ASN A 57 -4.86 19.76 -2.60
C ASN A 57 -3.93 20.29 -3.70
N LYS A 58 -2.61 20.16 -3.47
CA LYS A 58 -1.57 20.63 -4.39
C LYS A 58 -0.84 19.50 -5.12
N TYR A 59 -1.07 18.26 -4.75
CA TYR A 59 -0.44 17.11 -5.41
C TYR A 59 -1.15 16.84 -6.73
N GLU A 60 -0.39 16.90 -7.83
CA GLU A 60 -0.90 16.61 -9.16
C GLU A 60 -0.43 15.23 -9.61
N ALA A 61 -1.35 14.45 -10.16
CA ALA A 61 -1.08 13.08 -10.61
C ALA A 61 -1.80 12.79 -11.92
N ILE A 62 -1.19 11.91 -12.72
CA ILE A 62 -1.86 11.32 -13.87
C ILE A 62 -2.40 9.97 -13.39
N LEU A 63 -3.73 9.85 -13.33
CA LEU A 63 -4.37 8.66 -12.79
C LEU A 63 -4.63 7.62 -13.88
N ASP A 64 -4.55 6.35 -13.47
CA ASP A 64 -4.78 5.20 -14.34
C ASP A 64 -6.12 4.52 -14.00
N VAL A 65 -7.10 5.30 -13.53
CA VAL A 65 -8.44 4.81 -13.17
C VAL A 65 -9.51 5.67 -13.85
N ALA A 66 -10.56 5.03 -14.34
CA ALA A 66 -11.70 5.74 -14.87
C ALA A 66 -12.43 6.52 -13.76
N PRO A 67 -12.98 7.72 -14.05
CA PRO A 67 -13.00 8.43 -15.33
C PRO A 67 -11.76 9.28 -15.60
N TYR A 68 -10.73 9.21 -14.75
CA TYR A 68 -9.57 10.12 -14.79
C TYR A 68 -8.38 9.58 -15.57
N LYS A 69 -8.52 8.42 -16.20
CA LYS A 69 -7.41 7.74 -16.89
C LYS A 69 -6.72 8.66 -17.90
N GLY A 70 -5.42 8.83 -17.74
CA GLY A 70 -4.61 9.66 -18.61
C GLY A 70 -4.74 11.17 -18.39
N LYS A 71 -5.56 11.61 -17.46
CA LYS A 71 -5.76 13.02 -17.13
C LYS A 71 -4.94 13.41 -15.91
N LYS A 72 -4.39 14.63 -15.96
CA LYS A 72 -3.74 15.22 -14.80
C LYS A 72 -4.79 15.80 -13.86
N VAL A 73 -4.82 15.30 -12.64
CA VAL A 73 -5.79 15.75 -11.64
C VAL A 73 -5.06 16.13 -10.35
N LYS A 74 -5.67 17.02 -9.57
CA LYS A 74 -5.20 17.33 -8.23
C LYS A 74 -5.83 16.36 -7.25
N LEU A 75 -5.00 15.72 -6.43
CA LEU A 75 -5.45 14.85 -5.36
C LEU A 75 -5.48 15.60 -4.05
N GLY A 76 -6.60 15.45 -3.33
CA GLY A 76 -6.75 15.96 -1.97
C GLY A 76 -7.02 14.82 -1.01
N TYR A 77 -6.34 14.84 0.14
CA TYR A 77 -6.57 13.88 1.20
C TYR A 77 -6.07 14.46 2.52
N ASN A 78 -6.86 14.32 3.57
CA ASN A 78 -6.51 14.85 4.89
C ASN A 78 -5.21 14.24 5.40
N LYS A 79 -4.30 15.07 5.89
CA LYS A 79 -2.96 14.64 6.34
C LYS A 79 -3.02 13.61 7.47
N ARG A 80 -3.86 13.85 8.48
CA ARG A 80 -4.01 12.92 9.61
C ARG A 80 -4.58 11.58 9.14
N GLN A 81 -5.59 11.61 8.27
CA GLN A 81 -6.18 10.39 7.71
C GLN A 81 -5.21 9.66 6.81
N PHE A 82 -4.34 10.39 6.09
CA PHE A 82 -3.27 9.77 5.31
C PHE A 82 -2.38 8.90 6.19
N TYR A 83 -1.89 9.44 7.30
CA TYR A 83 -1.06 8.65 8.21
C TYR A 83 -1.84 7.51 8.86
N ASP A 84 -3.05 7.76 9.32
CA ASP A 84 -3.83 6.75 10.08
C ASP A 84 -4.37 5.64 9.19
N ARG A 85 -4.82 5.96 7.98
CA ARG A 85 -5.58 5.04 7.12
C ARG A 85 -4.80 4.47 5.96
N ILE A 86 -3.68 5.05 5.60
CA ILE A 86 -2.88 4.65 4.44
C ILE A 86 -1.47 4.30 4.86
N HIS A 87 -0.74 5.25 5.38
CA HIS A 87 0.68 5.12 5.73
C HIS A 87 0.92 4.05 6.80
N THR A 88 0.24 4.16 7.95
CA THR A 88 0.40 3.20 9.04
C THR A 88 0.01 1.78 8.65
N PRO A 89 -1.14 1.52 7.98
CA PRO A 89 -1.44 0.19 7.49
C PRO A 89 -0.42 -0.36 6.50
N MET A 90 0.07 0.46 5.57
CA MET A 90 1.08 0.02 4.60
C MET A 90 2.38 -0.39 5.30
N LYS A 91 2.77 0.36 6.31
CA LYS A 91 3.94 0.03 7.14
C LYS A 91 3.70 -1.25 7.94
N ALA A 92 2.53 -1.37 8.56
CA ALA A 92 2.18 -2.55 9.37
C ALA A 92 2.13 -3.84 8.54
N MET A 93 1.70 -3.76 7.28
CA MET A 93 1.63 -4.90 6.38
C MET A 93 2.92 -5.18 5.61
N GLY A 94 3.93 -4.34 5.76
CA GLY A 94 5.22 -4.55 5.12
C GLY A 94 5.30 -4.12 3.66
N LEU A 95 4.38 -3.29 3.19
CA LEU A 95 4.48 -2.68 1.85
C LEU A 95 5.57 -1.62 1.82
N ILE A 96 5.72 -0.88 2.91
CA ILE A 96 6.82 0.04 3.17
C ILE A 96 7.45 -0.27 4.51
N ASP A 97 8.71 0.12 4.67
CA ASP A 97 9.49 -0.15 5.87
C ASP A 97 10.13 1.14 6.35
N TYR A 98 10.24 1.32 7.67
CA TYR A 98 10.87 2.50 8.25
C TYR A 98 12.21 2.14 8.86
N ASP A 99 13.27 2.84 8.44
CA ASP A 99 14.61 2.71 9.01
C ASP A 99 14.79 3.75 10.11
N LEU A 100 14.89 3.27 11.36
CA LEU A 100 15.03 4.13 12.54
C LEU A 100 16.34 4.94 12.55
N TYR A 101 17.39 4.36 11.98
CA TYR A 101 18.71 5.00 11.98
C TYR A 101 18.82 6.06 10.91
N LYS A 102 18.38 5.75 9.69
CA LYS A 102 18.38 6.68 8.56
C LYS A 102 17.20 7.65 8.58
N LYS A 103 16.16 7.33 9.34
CA LYS A 103 14.89 8.06 9.35
C LYS A 103 14.29 8.16 7.95
N THR A 104 14.24 7.04 7.25
CA THR A 104 13.74 6.94 5.89
C THR A 104 12.66 5.85 5.78
N TYR A 105 11.76 6.02 4.82
CA TYR A 105 10.79 5.00 4.41
C TYR A 105 11.22 4.41 3.08
N LYS A 106 11.10 3.11 2.97
CA LYS A 106 11.56 2.36 1.79
C LYS A 106 10.46 1.40 1.34
N VAL A 107 10.27 1.27 0.03
CA VAL A 107 9.42 0.21 -0.52
C VAL A 107 10.02 -1.14 -0.14
N SER A 108 9.18 -2.05 0.36
CA SER A 108 9.65 -3.27 1.01
C SER A 108 9.07 -4.52 0.35
N ALA A 109 9.85 -5.61 0.41
CA ALA A 109 9.42 -6.94 -0.02
C ALA A 109 8.77 -7.76 1.11
N ARG A 110 8.64 -7.20 2.32
CA ARG A 110 8.13 -7.95 3.49
C ARG A 110 6.69 -8.42 3.29
N PHE A 111 5.86 -7.59 2.64
CA PHE A 111 4.49 -7.95 2.34
C PHE A 111 4.40 -9.27 1.55
N THR A 112 5.17 -9.36 0.47
CA THR A 112 5.22 -10.59 -0.34
C THR A 112 5.68 -11.78 0.48
N ASN A 113 6.77 -11.61 1.23
CA ASN A 113 7.34 -12.68 2.04
C ASN A 113 6.37 -13.16 3.12
N ASP A 114 5.66 -12.25 3.76
CA ASP A 114 4.71 -12.59 4.81
C ASP A 114 3.48 -13.31 4.26
N LEU A 115 2.96 -12.88 3.11
CA LEU A 115 1.83 -13.56 2.47
C LEU A 115 2.20 -14.96 1.98
N MET A 116 3.40 -15.12 1.44
CA MET A 116 3.91 -16.43 1.06
C MET A 116 4.04 -17.33 2.29
N LYS A 117 4.54 -16.79 3.39
CA LYS A 117 4.63 -17.51 4.67
C LYS A 117 3.26 -17.97 5.15
N ILE A 118 2.25 -17.10 5.08
CA ILE A 118 0.88 -17.44 5.47
C ILE A 118 0.34 -18.60 4.61
N GLY A 119 0.57 -18.53 3.29
CA GLY A 119 0.18 -19.60 2.39
C GLY A 119 0.84 -20.95 2.73
N LEU A 120 2.14 -20.90 3.07
CA LEU A 120 2.87 -22.10 3.50
C LEU A 120 2.40 -22.63 4.84
N MET A 121 1.91 -21.79 5.73
CA MET A 121 1.36 -22.22 7.02
C MET A 121 0.17 -23.18 6.80
N TRP A 122 -0.70 -22.89 5.85
CA TRP A 122 -1.80 -23.79 5.51
C TRP A 122 -1.28 -25.14 4.98
N LYS A 123 -0.36 -25.10 4.06
CA LYS A 123 0.25 -26.30 3.49
C LYS A 123 0.92 -27.14 4.57
N ASN A 124 1.66 -26.51 5.48
CA ASN A 124 2.34 -27.19 6.58
C ASN A 124 1.35 -27.78 7.58
N GLU A 125 0.23 -27.12 7.83
CA GLU A 125 -0.82 -27.64 8.72
C GLU A 125 -1.43 -28.90 8.12
N MET A 126 -1.70 -28.92 6.82
CA MET A 126 -2.20 -30.12 6.15
C MET A 126 -1.19 -31.26 6.23
N ARG A 127 0.09 -30.96 6.04
CA ARG A 127 1.15 -31.97 6.16
C ARG A 127 1.23 -32.51 7.60
N ARG A 128 1.12 -31.66 8.60
CA ARG A 128 1.11 -32.05 10.02
C ARG A 128 -0.05 -33.00 10.32
N LEU A 129 -1.18 -32.81 9.67
CA LEU A 129 -2.38 -33.66 9.82
C LEU A 129 -2.31 -34.91 8.94
N GLY A 130 -1.22 -35.12 8.20
CA GLY A 130 -1.02 -36.32 7.39
C GLY A 130 -1.57 -36.22 5.97
N TYR A 131 -1.91 -35.02 5.49
CA TYR A 131 -2.47 -34.81 4.16
C TYR A 131 -1.51 -33.97 3.30
N ALA A 132 -1.16 -34.52 2.13
CA ALA A 132 -0.29 -33.81 1.18
C ALA A 132 -1.10 -33.03 0.16
N ILE A 133 -0.82 -31.73 0.07
CA ILE A 133 -1.43 -30.84 -0.91
C ILE A 133 -0.36 -30.10 -1.70
#